data_81e8ff69b353f2fbef0a607b8e313d44
#
_entry.id   81e8ff69b353f2fbef0a607b8e313d44
#
_cell.length_a   1.000
_cell.length_b   1.000
_cell.length_c   1.000
_cell.angle_alpha   90.00
_cell.angle_beta   90.00
_cell.angle_gamma   90.00
#
_symmetry.space_group_name_H-M   'P 1'
#
loop_
_entity.id
_entity.type
_entity.pdbx_description
1 polymer ?
#
loop_
_entity_poly.entity_id
_entity_poly.type
_entity_poly.pdbx_seq_one_letter_code
_entity_poly.pdbx_strand_id
1 'polypeptide(L)'
;MPYDPLASVAPEIHQRASRIGLVCLDVDGTLTDGRLYFDAAGNEYKSFNVHDGQGLTLLRRFGFQVALITARPSLVAQKRGADLGLDTHIGVLDKLAC
;
A
#
# COMPACT_ATOMS: atom_id res chain seq x y z
N MET A 1 -18.37 -14.35 -20.59
CA MET A 1 -17.78 -14.90 -19.36
C MET A 1 -16.99 -13.82 -18.67
N PRO A 2 -17.20 -13.64 -17.37
CA PRO A 2 -16.38 -12.71 -16.65
C PRO A 2 -14.91 -13.15 -16.68
N TYR A 3 -14.02 -12.19 -16.83
CA TYR A 3 -12.59 -12.45 -16.79
C TYR A 3 -12.19 -12.86 -15.36
N ASP A 4 -11.51 -14.00 -15.25
CA ASP A 4 -10.94 -14.47 -13.98
C ASP A 4 -9.41 -14.40 -14.07
N PRO A 5 -8.77 -13.40 -13.44
CA PRO A 5 -7.32 -13.26 -13.49
C PRO A 5 -6.58 -14.40 -12.77
N LEU A 6 -7.28 -15.19 -11.95
CA LEU A 6 -6.68 -16.29 -11.19
C LEU A 6 -6.72 -17.62 -11.94
N ALA A 7 -7.47 -17.74 -13.05
CA ALA A 7 -7.66 -18.98 -13.77
C ALA A 7 -6.36 -19.55 -14.35
N SER A 8 -5.37 -18.70 -14.68
CA SER A 8 -4.08 -19.11 -15.22
C SER A 8 -2.99 -19.29 -14.16
N VAL A 9 -3.30 -19.09 -12.89
CA VAL A 9 -2.33 -19.17 -11.80
C VAL A 9 -2.16 -20.64 -11.37
N ALA A 10 -0.92 -21.09 -11.19
CA ALA A 10 -0.61 -22.45 -10.78
C ALA A 10 -1.19 -22.76 -9.39
N PRO A 11 -1.67 -24.01 -9.12
CA PRO A 11 -2.27 -24.36 -7.83
C PRO A 11 -1.37 -24.10 -6.62
N GLU A 12 -0.06 -24.33 -6.73
CA GLU A 12 0.87 -24.06 -5.64
C GLU A 12 0.96 -22.56 -5.29
N ILE A 13 0.74 -21.68 -6.27
CA ILE A 13 0.70 -20.25 -6.02
C ILE A 13 -0.57 -19.87 -5.27
N HIS A 14 -1.71 -20.47 -5.63
CA HIS A 14 -2.95 -20.32 -4.87
C HIS A 14 -2.79 -20.76 -3.41
N GLN A 15 -2.12 -21.88 -3.17
CA GLN A 15 -1.87 -22.35 -1.82
C GLN A 15 -1.00 -21.39 -1.02
N ARG A 16 0.06 -20.85 -1.63
CA ARG A 16 0.93 -19.85 -0.98
C ARG A 16 0.16 -18.57 -0.68
N ALA A 17 -0.65 -18.10 -1.63
CA ALA A 17 -1.46 -16.90 -1.46
C ALA A 17 -2.47 -17.04 -0.32
N SER A 18 -3.05 -18.24 -0.14
CA SER A 18 -4.02 -18.50 0.93
C SER A 18 -3.42 -18.44 2.34
N ARG A 19 -2.09 -18.49 2.46
CA ARG A 19 -1.38 -18.40 3.75
C ARG A 19 -0.92 -16.98 4.10
N ILE A 20 -1.09 -16.03 3.17
CA ILE A 20 -0.68 -14.65 3.40
C ILE A 20 -1.63 -14.00 4.41
N GLY A 21 -1.08 -13.44 5.47
CA GLY A 21 -1.82 -12.68 6.47
C GLY A 21 -1.45 -11.21 6.51
N LEU A 22 -0.30 -10.84 5.92
CA LEU A 22 0.23 -9.47 5.89
C LEU A 22 0.55 -9.05 4.48
N VAL A 23 0.08 -7.86 4.10
CA VAL A 23 0.40 -7.21 2.83
C VAL A 23 1.12 -5.91 3.12
N CYS A 24 2.35 -5.78 2.61
CA CYS A 24 3.14 -4.55 2.73
C CYS A 24 3.20 -3.85 1.38
N LEU A 25 2.92 -2.56 1.35
CA LEU A 25 2.86 -1.77 0.13
C LEU A 25 3.82 -0.60 0.21
N ASP A 26 4.52 -0.35 -0.90
CA ASP A 26 5.24 0.89 -1.13
C ASP A 26 4.23 2.03 -1.35
N VAL A 27 4.68 3.27 -1.20
CA VAL A 27 3.81 4.45 -1.35
C VAL A 27 4.06 5.14 -2.69
N ASP A 28 5.26 5.66 -2.91
CA ASP A 28 5.57 6.45 -4.10
C ASP A 28 5.60 5.57 -5.35
N GLY A 29 4.76 5.92 -6.33
CA GLY A 29 4.65 5.17 -7.58
C GLY A 29 3.78 3.91 -7.48
N THR A 30 3.37 3.50 -6.28
CA THR A 30 2.46 2.35 -6.06
C THR A 30 1.07 2.82 -5.67
N LEU A 31 0.96 3.61 -4.59
CA LEU A 31 -0.30 4.21 -4.14
C LEU A 31 -0.46 5.65 -4.61
N THR A 32 0.59 6.25 -5.13
CA THR A 32 0.60 7.58 -5.73
C THR A 32 1.00 7.47 -7.20
N ASP A 33 0.94 8.60 -7.91
CA ASP A 33 1.40 8.69 -9.31
C ASP A 33 2.93 8.77 -9.44
N GLY A 34 3.67 8.68 -8.35
CA GLY A 34 5.13 8.77 -8.31
C GLY A 34 5.68 10.18 -8.42
N ARG A 35 4.83 11.19 -8.61
CA ARG A 35 5.25 12.59 -8.71
C ARG A 35 5.41 13.21 -7.34
N LEU A 36 6.34 14.13 -7.24
CA LEU A 36 6.57 14.91 -6.03
C LEU A 36 6.01 16.31 -6.22
N TYR A 37 5.09 16.71 -5.36
CA TYR A 37 4.46 18.04 -5.38
C TYR A 37 4.90 18.81 -4.15
N PHE A 38 5.45 20.01 -4.36
CA PHE A 38 5.87 20.88 -3.27
C PHE A 38 5.33 22.28 -3.49
N ASP A 39 4.97 22.97 -2.41
CA ASP A 39 4.70 24.41 -2.47
C ASP A 39 5.97 25.22 -2.23
N ALA A 40 5.86 26.55 -2.29
CA ALA A 40 7.01 27.44 -2.10
C ALA A 40 7.59 27.38 -0.68
N ALA A 41 6.81 26.95 0.29
CA ALA A 41 7.24 26.78 1.68
C ALA A 41 7.88 25.41 1.94
N GLY A 42 7.94 24.54 0.92
CA GLY A 42 8.53 23.19 1.03
C GLY A 42 7.56 22.12 1.55
N ASN A 43 6.27 22.42 1.64
CA ASN A 43 5.29 21.43 2.03
C ASN A 43 5.07 20.43 0.90
N GLU A 44 5.05 19.14 1.24
CA GLU A 44 4.84 18.06 0.29
C GLU A 44 3.37 17.74 0.13
N TYR A 45 2.95 17.49 -1.10
CA TYR A 45 1.61 17.02 -1.44
C TYR A 45 1.72 15.73 -2.24
N LYS A 46 0.84 14.77 -1.98
CA LYS A 46 0.73 13.53 -2.75
C LYS A 46 -0.70 13.32 -3.19
N SER A 47 -0.87 12.69 -4.34
CA SER A 47 -2.18 12.31 -4.87
C SER A 47 -2.40 10.83 -4.67
N PHE A 48 -3.44 10.47 -3.90
CA PHE A 48 -3.84 9.09 -3.65
C PHE A 48 -5.15 8.78 -4.39
N ASN A 49 -5.30 7.55 -4.83
CA ASN A 49 -6.51 7.10 -5.50
C ASN A 49 -7.52 6.58 -4.47
N VAL A 50 -8.75 7.06 -4.55
CA VAL A 50 -9.84 6.64 -3.67
C VAL A 50 -10.12 5.13 -3.79
N HIS A 51 -10.00 4.59 -5.00
CA HIS A 51 -10.21 3.16 -5.24
C HIS A 51 -9.18 2.28 -4.52
N ASP A 52 -7.92 2.74 -4.44
CA ASP A 52 -6.90 2.04 -3.67
C ASP A 52 -7.27 2.00 -2.18
N GLY A 53 -7.76 3.11 -1.65
CA GLY A 53 -8.24 3.15 -0.27
C GLY A 53 -9.37 2.17 0.00
N GLN A 54 -10.31 2.06 -0.93
CA GLN A 54 -11.40 1.07 -0.82
C GLN A 54 -10.87 -0.35 -0.87
N GLY A 55 -9.93 -0.65 -1.78
CA GLY A 55 -9.31 -1.97 -1.89
C GLY A 55 -8.57 -2.37 -0.62
N LEU A 56 -7.81 -1.47 -0.02
CA LEU A 56 -7.10 -1.73 1.23
C LEU A 56 -8.06 -1.95 2.39
N THR A 57 -9.15 -1.21 2.44
CA THR A 57 -10.20 -1.41 3.45
C THR A 57 -10.84 -2.79 3.31
N LEU A 58 -11.09 -3.25 2.09
CA LEU A 58 -11.62 -4.59 1.83
C LEU A 58 -10.64 -5.68 2.28
N LEU A 59 -9.34 -5.53 1.99
CA LEU A 59 -8.33 -6.48 2.46
C LEU A 59 -8.39 -6.64 3.98
N ARG A 60 -8.48 -5.54 4.71
CA ARG A 60 -8.57 -5.58 6.17
C ARG A 60 -9.84 -6.27 6.65
N ARG A 61 -10.97 -6.04 5.98
CA ARG A 61 -12.24 -6.70 6.32
C ARG A 61 -12.17 -8.21 6.16
N PHE A 62 -11.35 -8.69 5.20
CA PHE A 62 -11.14 -10.12 4.99
C PHE A 62 -10.04 -10.70 5.88
N GLY A 63 -9.56 -9.96 6.87
CA GLY A 63 -8.64 -10.45 7.88
C GLY A 63 -7.16 -10.24 7.57
N PHE A 64 -6.81 -9.56 6.47
CA PHE A 64 -5.41 -9.24 6.17
C PHE A 64 -4.94 -8.07 7.03
N GLN A 65 -3.70 -8.15 7.51
CA GLN A 65 -2.99 -7.00 8.00
C GLN A 65 -2.36 -6.28 6.81
N VAL A 66 -2.47 -4.96 6.77
CA VAL A 66 -1.92 -4.14 5.69
C VAL A 66 -1.02 -3.07 6.29
N ALA A 67 0.19 -2.95 5.78
CA ALA A 67 1.15 -1.96 6.21
C ALA A 67 1.69 -1.17 5.01
N LEU A 68 1.95 0.12 5.22
CA LEU A 68 2.62 0.97 4.25
C LEU A 68 4.08 1.14 4.69
N ILE A 69 5.02 0.97 3.76
CA ILE A 69 6.44 1.11 4.02
C ILE A 69 7.05 2.01 2.94
N THR A 70 7.65 3.12 3.34
CA THR A 70 8.28 4.05 2.41
C THR A 70 9.65 4.50 2.93
N ALA A 71 10.61 4.65 2.01
CA ALA A 71 11.93 5.19 2.32
C ALA A 71 11.89 6.68 2.64
N ARG A 72 10.90 7.41 2.14
CA ARG A 72 10.76 8.85 2.37
C ARG A 72 10.17 9.13 3.75
N PRO A 73 10.70 10.12 4.50
CA PRO A 73 10.12 10.53 5.77
C PRO A 73 8.89 11.42 5.55
N SER A 74 7.85 10.86 4.92
CA SER A 74 6.68 11.61 4.46
C SER A 74 5.58 11.61 5.51
N LEU A 75 5.25 12.80 6.04
CA LEU A 75 4.12 12.98 6.95
C LEU A 75 2.78 12.80 6.20
N VAL A 76 2.74 13.08 4.91
CA VAL A 76 1.54 12.88 4.08
C VAL A 76 1.21 11.40 3.99
N ALA A 77 2.22 10.54 3.75
CA ALA A 77 2.03 9.09 3.72
C ALA A 77 1.58 8.57 5.08
N GLN A 78 2.16 9.08 6.17
CA GLN A 78 1.77 8.69 7.54
C GLN A 78 0.31 9.04 7.82
N LYS A 79 -0.12 10.23 7.43
CA LYS A 79 -1.51 10.66 7.61
C LYS A 79 -2.47 9.81 6.78
N ARG A 80 -2.13 9.50 5.54
CA ARG A 80 -2.98 8.66 4.68
C ARG A 80 -3.12 7.26 5.28
N GLY A 81 -2.02 6.68 5.77
CA GLY A 81 -2.07 5.39 6.45
C GLY A 81 -2.97 5.43 7.68
N ALA A 82 -2.85 6.47 8.50
CA ALA A 82 -3.70 6.64 9.67
C ALA A 82 -5.18 6.79 9.31
N ASP A 83 -5.50 7.54 8.26
CA ASP A 83 -6.88 7.71 7.78
C ASP A 83 -7.49 6.38 7.33
N LEU A 84 -6.68 5.48 6.79
CA LEU A 84 -7.11 4.13 6.39
C LEU A 84 -6.99 3.09 7.51
N GLY A 85 -6.46 3.48 8.67
CA GLY A 85 -6.24 2.58 9.80
C GLY A 85 -5.14 1.56 9.57
N LEU A 86 -4.13 1.90 8.77
CA LEU A 86 -3.01 1.03 8.43
C LEU A 86 -1.79 1.35 9.26
N ASP A 87 -0.97 0.32 9.54
CA ASP A 87 0.38 0.54 10.06
C ASP A 87 1.22 1.21 8.98
N THR A 88 1.92 2.29 9.34
CA THR A 88 2.68 3.07 8.36
C THR A 88 4.10 3.29 8.90
N HIS A 89 5.09 2.89 8.11
CA HIS A 89 6.50 3.01 8.42
C HIS A 89 7.15 3.96 7.40
N ILE A 90 7.56 5.13 7.85
CA ILE A 90 8.21 6.14 7.00
C ILE A 90 9.71 6.20 7.28
N GLY A 91 10.48 6.68 6.31
CA GLY A 91 11.94 6.81 6.46
C GLY A 91 12.66 5.46 6.53
N VAL A 92 12.07 4.40 6.00
CA VAL A 92 12.63 3.05 6.06
C VAL A 92 13.58 2.83 4.89
N LEU A 93 14.89 2.76 5.14
CA LEU A 93 15.90 2.53 4.12
C LEU A 93 16.09 1.05 3.80
N ASP A 94 15.89 0.17 4.78
CA ASP A 94 15.95 -1.28 4.61
C ASP A 94 14.55 -1.87 4.89
N LYS A 95 13.80 -2.09 3.83
CA LYS A 95 12.40 -2.56 3.94
C LYS A 95 12.31 -4.01 4.43
N LEU A 96 13.32 -4.82 4.18
CA LEU A 96 13.31 -6.21 4.62
C LEU A 96 13.54 -6.34 6.13
N ALA A 97 14.23 -5.38 6.74
CA ALA A 97 14.49 -5.36 8.18
C ALA A 97 13.36 -4.75 8.99
N CYS A 98 12.39 -4.11 8.32
CA CYS A 98 11.27 -3.43 8.96
C CYS A 98 10.25 -4.40 9.57
#